data_8ee97864a98caabb0f826b65a0123b5c
#
_entry.id   8ee97864a98caabb0f826b65a0123b5c
#
_cell.length_a   1.000
_cell.length_b   1.000
_cell.length_c   1.000
_cell.angle_alpha   90.00
_cell.angle_beta   90.00
_cell.angle_gamma   90.00
#
_symmetry.space_group_name_H-M   'P 1'
#
loop_
_entity.id
_entity.type
_entity.pdbx_description
1 polymer ?
#
loop_
_entity_poly.entity_id
_entity_poly.type
_entity_poly.pdbx_seq_one_letter_code
_entity_poly.pdbx_strand_id
1 'polypeptide(L)'
;MSTFGKRLRECREAKKFSQQNLGALMHTTYTVIGKYERDETKPSIEVAGKLAKVLDTTVGHLMGETDTSNVLKDPAMLKRLNDLNALPDPDKDGILYALDGLLRDAKARQTYGR
;
A
#
# COMPACT_ATOMS: atom_id res chain seq x y z
N MET A 1 0.29 -18.06 -2.80
CA MET A 1 1.23 -16.94 -2.89
C MET A 1 0.59 -15.75 -3.59
N SER A 2 0.74 -14.56 -3.04
CA SER A 2 0.13 -13.38 -3.64
C SER A 2 0.99 -12.83 -4.77
N THR A 3 0.40 -12.69 -5.93
CA THR A 3 1.04 -12.11 -7.09
C THR A 3 0.66 -10.63 -7.21
N PHE A 4 1.31 -9.90 -8.13
CA PHE A 4 0.93 -8.54 -8.44
C PHE A 4 -0.56 -8.49 -8.84
N GLY A 5 -0.98 -9.37 -9.73
CA GLY A 5 -2.36 -9.39 -10.20
C GLY A 5 -3.36 -9.63 -9.09
N LYS A 6 -3.05 -10.53 -8.18
CA LYS A 6 -3.92 -10.81 -7.05
C LYS A 6 -4.01 -9.61 -6.12
N ARG A 7 -2.90 -8.95 -5.83
CA ARG A 7 -2.89 -7.76 -4.99
C ARG A 7 -3.64 -6.60 -5.64
N LEU A 8 -3.48 -6.45 -6.96
CA LEU A 8 -4.21 -5.44 -7.71
C LEU A 8 -5.71 -5.67 -7.59
N ARG A 9 -6.14 -6.90 -7.79
CA ARG A 9 -7.56 -7.26 -7.66
C ARG A 9 -8.09 -6.98 -6.26
N GLU A 10 -7.33 -7.36 -5.24
CA GLU A 10 -7.73 -7.13 -3.85
C GLU A 10 -7.90 -5.64 -3.56
N CYS A 11 -6.96 -4.82 -4.02
CA CYS A 11 -7.06 -3.36 -3.84
C CYS A 11 -8.23 -2.77 -4.61
N ARG A 12 -8.48 -3.27 -5.81
CA ARG A 12 -9.62 -2.83 -6.62
C ARG A 12 -10.93 -3.14 -5.91
N GLU A 13 -11.08 -4.37 -5.42
CA GLU A 13 -12.29 -4.81 -4.72
C GLU A 13 -12.48 -4.05 -3.41
N ALA A 14 -11.40 -3.73 -2.72
CA ALA A 14 -11.46 -2.94 -1.49
C ALA A 14 -12.02 -1.55 -1.75
N LYS A 15 -11.76 -0.98 -2.92
CA LYS A 15 -12.32 0.31 -3.33
C LYS A 15 -13.71 0.18 -3.96
N LYS A 16 -14.19 -1.04 -4.11
CA LYS A 16 -15.48 -1.36 -4.73
C LYS A 16 -15.56 -0.91 -6.19
N PHE A 17 -14.43 -0.91 -6.87
CA PHE A 17 -14.39 -0.64 -8.31
C PHE A 17 -14.58 -1.93 -9.09
N SER A 18 -15.31 -1.84 -10.19
CA SER A 18 -15.31 -2.90 -11.19
C SER A 18 -14.06 -2.78 -12.04
N GLN A 19 -13.76 -3.81 -12.83
CA GLN A 19 -12.67 -3.71 -13.80
C GLN A 19 -12.92 -2.58 -14.79
N GLN A 20 -14.18 -2.37 -15.18
CA GLN A 20 -14.55 -1.27 -16.06
C GLN A 20 -14.29 0.09 -15.41
N ASN A 21 -14.70 0.25 -14.15
CA ASN A 21 -14.47 1.50 -13.42
C ASN A 21 -12.97 1.82 -13.35
N LEU A 22 -12.18 0.83 -12.98
CA LEU A 22 -10.74 1.05 -12.87
C LEU A 22 -10.13 1.35 -14.24
N GLY A 23 -10.56 0.63 -15.26
CA GLY A 23 -10.11 0.90 -16.63
C GLY A 23 -10.38 2.34 -17.04
N ALA A 24 -11.59 2.85 -16.77
CA ALA A 24 -11.95 4.21 -17.09
C ALA A 24 -11.08 5.22 -16.33
N LEU A 25 -10.84 4.98 -15.04
CA LEU A 25 -9.98 5.86 -14.24
C LEU A 25 -8.55 5.87 -14.73
N MET A 26 -8.10 4.77 -15.32
CA MET A 26 -6.74 4.63 -15.84
C MET A 26 -6.65 4.98 -17.33
N HIS A 27 -7.74 5.43 -17.93
CA HIS A 27 -7.80 5.76 -19.37
C HIS A 27 -7.46 4.55 -20.25
N THR A 28 -7.95 3.38 -19.84
CA THR A 28 -7.74 2.14 -20.58
C THR A 28 -9.03 1.29 -20.54
N THR A 29 -8.94 0.02 -20.88
CA THR A 29 -10.11 -0.86 -20.97
C THR A 29 -10.11 -1.87 -19.84
N TYR A 30 -11.30 -2.46 -19.58
CA TYR A 30 -11.39 -3.53 -18.59
C TYR A 30 -10.57 -4.76 -19.01
N THR A 31 -10.39 -4.96 -20.31
CA THR A 31 -9.59 -6.07 -20.82
C THR A 31 -8.14 -5.97 -20.35
N VAL A 32 -7.57 -4.77 -20.40
CA VAL A 32 -6.20 -4.53 -19.92
C VAL A 32 -6.11 -4.77 -18.42
N ILE A 33 -7.06 -4.27 -17.66
CA ILE A 33 -7.10 -4.49 -16.22
C ILE A 33 -7.18 -5.99 -15.89
N GLY A 34 -8.03 -6.71 -16.62
CA GLY A 34 -8.15 -8.16 -16.46
C GLY A 34 -6.85 -8.89 -16.71
N LYS A 35 -6.11 -8.47 -17.74
CA LYS A 35 -4.81 -9.09 -18.05
C LYS A 35 -3.81 -8.86 -16.92
N TYR A 36 -3.78 -7.66 -16.35
CA TYR A 36 -2.93 -7.38 -15.19
C TYR A 36 -3.31 -8.26 -14.01
N GLU A 37 -4.60 -8.42 -13.75
CA GLU A 37 -5.08 -9.20 -12.61
C GLU A 37 -4.81 -10.69 -12.77
N ARG A 38 -4.76 -11.17 -14.00
CA ARG A 38 -4.43 -12.59 -14.28
C ARG A 38 -2.93 -12.81 -14.47
N ASP A 39 -2.13 -11.77 -14.28
CA ASP A 39 -0.67 -11.84 -14.45
C ASP A 39 -0.24 -12.21 -15.87
N GLU A 40 -1.10 -11.93 -16.84
CA GLU A 40 -0.78 -12.15 -18.26
C GLU A 40 0.16 -11.09 -18.79
N THR A 41 0.04 -9.86 -18.31
CA THR A 41 0.96 -8.78 -18.62
C THR A 41 1.24 -8.01 -17.36
N LYS A 42 2.36 -7.30 -17.34
CA LYS A 42 2.71 -6.42 -16.22
C LYS A 42 2.71 -4.98 -16.68
N PRO A 43 2.17 -4.06 -15.87
CA PRO A 43 2.21 -2.65 -16.24
C PRO A 43 3.63 -2.11 -16.10
N SER A 44 3.89 -1.01 -16.81
CA SER A 44 5.11 -0.26 -16.63
C SER A 44 5.15 0.35 -15.22
N ILE A 45 6.31 0.82 -14.80
CA ILE A 45 6.46 1.48 -13.50
C ILE A 45 5.55 2.71 -13.42
N GLU A 46 5.42 3.46 -14.52
CA GLU A 46 4.55 4.63 -14.56
C GLU A 46 3.09 4.24 -14.35
N VAL A 47 2.64 3.20 -15.03
CA VAL A 47 1.25 2.73 -14.89
C VAL A 47 1.02 2.17 -13.49
N ALA A 48 1.99 1.42 -12.96
CA ALA A 48 1.88 0.90 -11.59
C ALA A 48 1.77 2.04 -10.57
N GLY A 49 2.49 3.13 -10.76
CA GLY A 49 2.39 4.31 -9.91
C GLY A 49 1.01 4.94 -9.96
N LYS A 50 0.42 5.05 -11.16
CA LYS A 50 -0.93 5.59 -11.32
C LYS A 50 -1.97 4.67 -10.70
N LEU A 51 -1.83 3.36 -10.87
CA LEU A 51 -2.71 2.39 -10.24
C LEU A 51 -2.68 2.54 -8.71
N ALA A 52 -1.49 2.67 -8.15
CA ALA A 52 -1.34 2.83 -6.71
C ALA A 52 -2.08 4.07 -6.21
N LYS A 53 -1.98 5.18 -6.92
CA LYS A 53 -2.68 6.41 -6.54
C LYS A 53 -4.19 6.25 -6.60
N VAL A 54 -4.69 5.69 -7.69
CA VAL A 54 -6.13 5.48 -7.88
C VAL A 54 -6.69 4.54 -6.83
N LEU A 55 -5.92 3.52 -6.46
CA LEU A 55 -6.35 2.50 -5.51
C LEU A 55 -5.99 2.84 -4.06
N ASP A 56 -5.39 4.01 -3.85
CA ASP A 56 -5.02 4.48 -2.51
C ASP A 56 -4.08 3.50 -1.80
N THR A 57 -3.09 3.03 -2.53
CA THR A 57 -2.08 2.12 -2.02
C THR A 57 -0.70 2.56 -2.51
N THR A 58 0.29 1.70 -2.39
CA THR A 58 1.65 1.98 -2.84
C THR A 58 2.10 0.97 -3.88
N VAL A 59 3.07 1.38 -4.71
CA VAL A 59 3.68 0.45 -5.67
C VAL A 59 4.34 -0.70 -4.91
N GLY A 60 4.98 -0.42 -3.77
CA GLY A 60 5.60 -1.45 -2.95
C GLY A 60 4.60 -2.52 -2.51
N HIS A 61 3.41 -2.11 -2.09
CA HIS A 61 2.37 -3.09 -1.72
C HIS A 61 1.94 -3.93 -2.92
N LEU A 62 1.70 -3.29 -4.08
CA LEU A 62 1.29 -4.02 -5.28
C LEU A 62 2.37 -5.01 -5.72
N MET A 63 3.63 -4.65 -5.57
CA MET A 63 4.75 -5.49 -5.96
C MET A 63 5.12 -6.55 -4.91
N GLY A 64 4.47 -6.52 -3.75
CA GLY A 64 4.71 -7.49 -2.71
C GLY A 64 5.86 -7.19 -1.77
N GLU A 65 6.34 -5.96 -1.78
CA GLU A 65 7.44 -5.56 -0.89
C GLU A 65 6.99 -5.25 0.53
N THR A 66 5.71 -4.90 0.69
CA THR A 66 5.15 -4.57 1.99
C THR A 66 3.93 -5.43 2.26
N ASP A 67 3.83 -5.94 3.48
CA ASP A 67 2.67 -6.73 3.87
C ASP A 67 1.85 -5.97 4.90
N THR A 68 0.95 -5.13 4.41
CA THR A 68 0.09 -4.32 5.28
C THR A 68 -0.96 -5.17 5.99
N SER A 69 -1.26 -6.37 5.50
CA SER A 69 -2.25 -7.22 6.14
C SER A 69 -1.83 -7.64 7.54
N ASN A 70 -0.54 -7.81 7.78
CA ASN A 70 -0.05 -8.16 9.12
C ASN A 70 -0.27 -7.03 10.11
N VAL A 71 -0.10 -5.78 9.67
CA VAL A 71 -0.36 -4.61 10.53
C VAL A 71 -1.83 -4.56 10.90
N LEU A 72 -2.72 -4.80 9.94
CA LEU A 72 -4.16 -4.73 10.18
C LEU A 72 -4.68 -5.87 11.05
N LYS A 73 -3.92 -6.97 11.15
CA LYS A 73 -4.29 -8.10 12.01
C LYS A 73 -3.86 -7.92 13.46
N ASP A 74 -3.01 -6.95 13.73
CA ASP A 74 -2.55 -6.69 15.10
C ASP A 74 -3.43 -5.60 15.73
N PRO A 75 -4.33 -5.97 16.65
CA PRO A 75 -5.25 -4.98 17.25
C PRO A 75 -4.54 -3.85 17.99
N ALA A 76 -3.43 -4.14 18.65
CA ALA A 76 -2.69 -3.13 19.38
C ALA A 76 -2.06 -2.11 18.44
N MET A 77 -1.49 -2.58 17.33
CA MET A 77 -0.91 -1.70 16.32
C MET A 77 -1.99 -0.87 15.65
N LEU A 78 -3.11 -1.48 15.31
CA LEU A 78 -4.22 -0.78 14.67
C LEU A 78 -4.75 0.32 15.58
N LYS A 79 -4.89 0.04 16.88
CA LYS A 79 -5.33 1.04 17.85
C LYS A 79 -4.36 2.23 17.88
N ARG A 80 -3.05 1.97 17.90
CA ARG A 80 -2.05 3.03 17.89
C ARG A 80 -2.17 3.91 16.64
N LEU A 81 -2.36 3.29 15.49
CA LEU A 81 -2.50 4.03 14.23
C LEU A 81 -3.76 4.88 14.23
N ASN A 82 -4.87 4.35 14.73
CA ASN A 82 -6.11 5.11 14.82
C ASN A 82 -5.98 6.27 15.80
N ASP A 83 -5.36 6.05 16.96
CA ASP A 83 -5.13 7.09 17.95
C ASP A 83 -4.25 8.21 17.37
N LEU A 84 -3.18 7.82 16.70
CA LEU A 84 -2.26 8.77 16.07
C LEU A 84 -2.99 9.60 15.00
N ASN A 85 -3.77 8.94 14.17
CA ASN A 85 -4.48 9.60 13.08
C ASN A 85 -5.54 10.59 13.59
N ALA A 86 -6.07 10.38 14.78
CA ALA A 86 -7.09 11.25 15.37
C ALA A 86 -6.53 12.48 16.04
N LEU A 87 -5.22 12.57 16.22
CA LEU A 87 -4.58 13.70 16.89
C LEU A 87 -4.56 14.95 16.02
N PRO A 88 -4.54 16.15 16.62
CA PRO A 88 -4.28 17.38 15.86
C PRO A 88 -2.91 17.32 15.19
N ASP A 89 -2.79 18.00 14.04
CA ASP A 89 -1.58 17.93 13.21
C ASP A 89 -0.28 18.21 13.96
N PRO A 90 -0.18 19.24 14.82
CA PRO A 90 1.09 19.47 15.54
C PRO A 90 1.53 18.29 16.40
N ASP A 91 0.58 17.66 17.09
CA ASP A 91 0.89 16.50 17.93
C ASP A 91 1.28 15.30 17.08
N LYS A 92 0.52 15.06 16.01
CA LYS A 92 0.82 13.97 15.07
C LYS A 92 2.22 14.14 14.48
N ASP A 93 2.53 15.33 14.00
CA ASP A 93 3.83 15.62 13.39
C ASP A 93 4.98 15.39 14.37
N GLY A 94 4.80 15.81 15.63
CA GLY A 94 5.81 15.62 16.67
C GLY A 94 6.06 14.15 16.95
N ILE A 95 4.99 13.39 17.07
CA ILE A 95 5.11 11.95 17.33
C ILE A 95 5.76 11.24 16.15
N LEU A 96 5.37 11.57 14.92
CA LEU A 96 5.96 10.96 13.74
C LEU A 96 7.44 11.31 13.60
N TYR A 97 7.82 12.55 13.95
CA TYR A 97 9.22 12.94 13.95
C TYR A 97 10.04 12.07 14.91
N ALA A 98 9.53 11.92 16.13
CA ALA A 98 10.19 11.10 17.16
C ALA A 98 10.24 9.63 16.72
N LEU A 99 9.14 9.13 16.18
CA LEU A 99 9.07 7.74 15.73
C LEU A 99 10.08 7.46 14.62
N ASP A 100 10.20 8.37 13.65
CA ASP A 100 11.16 8.20 12.56
C ASP A 100 12.59 8.12 13.08
N GLY A 101 12.93 8.96 14.07
CA GLY A 101 14.25 8.91 14.68
C GLY A 101 14.52 7.61 15.41
N LEU A 102 13.54 7.15 16.17
CA LEU A 102 13.66 5.90 16.90
C LEU A 102 13.76 4.70 15.95
N LEU A 103 13.02 4.73 14.86
CA LEU A 103 13.09 3.67 13.86
C LEU A 103 14.46 3.63 13.18
N ARG A 104 15.01 4.78 12.82
CA ARG A 104 16.36 4.84 12.23
C ARG A 104 17.40 4.24 13.17
N ASP A 105 17.28 4.59 14.44
CA ASP A 105 18.18 4.12 15.49
C ASP A 105 18.10 2.60 15.66
N ALA A 106 16.89 2.08 15.74
CA ALA A 106 16.67 0.64 15.88
C ALA A 106 17.20 -0.13 14.67
N LYS A 107 16.96 0.40 13.47
CA LYS A 107 17.47 -0.23 12.24
C LYS A 107 18.99 -0.23 12.20
N ALA A 108 19.61 0.86 12.62
CA ALA A 108 21.07 0.95 12.68
C ALA A 108 21.64 -0.09 13.65
N ARG A 109 21.01 -0.26 14.81
CA ARG A 109 21.43 -1.28 15.77
C ARG A 109 21.32 -2.69 15.20
N GLN A 110 20.27 -2.97 14.43
CA GLN A 110 20.13 -4.28 13.77
C GLN A 110 21.25 -4.56 12.79
N THR A 111 21.68 -3.52 12.07
CA THR A 111 22.72 -3.66 11.04
C THR A 111 24.11 -3.81 11.63
N TYR A 112 24.42 -3.01 12.64
CA TYR A 112 25.77 -2.92 13.20
C TYR A 112 25.91 -3.53 14.58
N GLY A 113 24.83 -3.73 15.21
CA GLY A 113 24.81 -4.07 16.59
C GLY A 113 24.83 -5.41 16.98
N ARG A 114 25.06 -5.78 17.36
CA ARG A 114 24.98 -6.83 17.96
C ARG A 114 25.71 -6.79 18.92
#